data_6b419af581bd082664341dcc7caea72b
#
_entry.id   6b419af581bd082664341dcc7caea72b
#
_cell.length_a   1.000
_cell.length_b   1.000
_cell.length_c   1.000
_cell.angle_alpha   90.00
_cell.angle_beta   90.00
_cell.angle_gamma   90.00
#
_symmetry.space_group_name_H-M   'P 1'
#
loop_
_entity.id
_entity.type
_entity.pdbx_description
1 polymer ?
#
loop_
_entity_poly.entity_id
_entity_poly.type
_entity_poly.pdbx_seq_one_letter_code
_entity_poly.pdbx_strand_id
1 'polypeptide(L)'
;MSGTLEKEFNRLKKSILEKEYSHLNEQQRKAVFAPDGPLLILAGAGSGKTTVVVNRIGYLIQYGSAYHCDDAPENLTEDTIHWLRSYLEHPDPAEKEAVRKLIAHMPVPSYRIMAITFTNKAAQELKDRLYSKLGESALDVWASTFHSACVRILRQEIELAGYSRNFAIYDTTDSRRLVKECIAGLGLDQKVYNPKGILRLISSVKNSGAGPEDLQNEYRDNPRMKNIAAVFAAYNRELKRANALDFDDIIGITVKILEE
;
A
#
# COMPACT_ATOMS: atom_id res chain seq x y z
N MET A 1 -42.63 11.54 -13.20
CA MET A 1 -41.96 10.68 -14.21
C MET A 1 -40.45 10.53 -13.92
N SER A 2 -39.72 11.58 -13.54
CA SER A 2 -38.28 11.52 -13.26
C SER A 2 -37.93 10.43 -12.21
N GLY A 3 -38.54 10.41 -11.04
CA GLY A 3 -38.20 9.47 -9.98
C GLY A 3 -38.47 7.99 -10.29
N THR A 4 -39.27 7.69 -11.33
CA THR A 4 -39.47 6.28 -11.77
C THR A 4 -38.33 5.83 -12.67
N LEU A 5 -37.86 6.70 -13.57
CA LEU A 5 -36.71 6.42 -14.44
C LEU A 5 -35.42 6.28 -13.62
N GLU A 6 -35.20 7.13 -12.62
CA GLU A 6 -34.05 7.09 -11.72
C GLU A 6 -33.99 5.76 -10.93
N LYS A 7 -35.13 5.32 -10.40
CA LYS A 7 -35.23 4.02 -9.71
C LYS A 7 -34.91 2.85 -10.64
N GLU A 8 -35.44 2.88 -11.87
CA GLU A 8 -35.17 1.82 -12.85
C GLU A 8 -33.71 1.84 -13.31
N PHE A 9 -33.14 3.04 -13.54
CA PHE A 9 -31.71 3.19 -13.83
C PHE A 9 -30.84 2.56 -12.75
N ASN A 10 -31.10 2.90 -11.48
CA ASN A 10 -30.33 2.38 -10.36
C ASN A 10 -30.46 0.86 -10.20
N ARG A 11 -31.63 0.31 -10.51
CA ARG A 11 -31.85 -1.14 -10.54
C ARG A 11 -31.02 -1.80 -11.65
N LEU A 12 -31.07 -1.26 -12.87
CA LEU A 12 -30.32 -1.78 -14.02
C LEU A 12 -28.80 -1.65 -13.81
N LYS A 13 -28.34 -0.51 -13.30
CA LYS A 13 -26.93 -0.28 -12.92
C LYS A 13 -26.41 -1.36 -11.98
N LYS A 14 -27.13 -1.65 -10.89
CA LYS A 14 -26.77 -2.72 -9.94
C LYS A 14 -26.76 -4.09 -10.61
N SER A 15 -27.77 -4.42 -11.41
CA SER A 15 -27.85 -5.68 -12.13
C SER A 15 -26.73 -5.88 -13.15
N ILE A 16 -26.34 -4.83 -13.87
CA ILE A 16 -25.22 -4.85 -14.82
C ILE A 16 -23.90 -5.11 -14.08
N LEU A 17 -23.65 -4.41 -12.97
CA LEU A 17 -22.46 -4.62 -12.13
C LEU A 17 -22.43 -6.04 -11.57
N GLU A 18 -23.54 -6.54 -11.04
CA GLU A 18 -23.63 -7.92 -10.52
C GLU A 18 -23.37 -8.97 -11.60
N LYS A 19 -23.86 -8.74 -12.82
CA LYS A 19 -23.61 -9.62 -13.98
C LYS A 19 -22.14 -9.60 -14.38
N GLU A 20 -21.51 -8.42 -14.45
CA GLU A 20 -20.08 -8.30 -14.80
C GLU A 20 -19.16 -9.01 -13.78
N TYR A 21 -19.52 -8.95 -12.50
CA TYR A 21 -18.79 -9.60 -11.42
C TYR A 21 -19.39 -10.96 -11.01
N SER A 22 -20.19 -11.60 -11.86
CA SER A 22 -20.85 -12.89 -11.58
C SER A 22 -19.88 -14.05 -11.41
N HIS A 23 -18.65 -13.92 -11.94
CA HIS A 23 -17.56 -14.89 -11.75
C HIS A 23 -17.02 -14.95 -10.32
N LEU A 24 -17.37 -13.97 -9.47
CA LEU A 24 -17.05 -13.95 -8.05
C LEU A 24 -18.18 -14.57 -7.23
N ASN A 25 -17.84 -15.22 -6.12
CA ASN A 25 -18.88 -15.66 -5.16
C ASN A 25 -19.48 -14.45 -4.41
N GLU A 26 -20.58 -14.70 -3.68
CA GLU A 26 -21.33 -13.64 -2.99
C GLU A 26 -20.48 -12.82 -2.03
N GLN A 27 -19.63 -13.48 -1.21
CA GLN A 27 -18.77 -12.77 -0.24
C GLN A 27 -17.67 -11.95 -0.93
N GLN A 28 -17.12 -12.45 -2.02
CA GLN A 28 -16.15 -11.74 -2.83
C GLN A 28 -16.79 -10.50 -3.50
N ARG A 29 -18.01 -10.62 -4.05
CA ARG A 29 -18.75 -9.48 -4.61
C ARG A 29 -19.06 -8.42 -3.54
N LYS A 30 -19.51 -8.83 -2.34
CA LYS A 30 -19.72 -7.90 -1.22
C LYS A 30 -18.44 -7.12 -0.89
N ALA A 31 -17.29 -7.77 -0.89
CA ALA A 31 -16.01 -7.11 -0.65
C ALA A 31 -15.61 -6.17 -1.81
N VAL A 32 -15.86 -6.56 -3.07
CA VAL A 32 -15.58 -5.71 -4.25
C VAL A 32 -16.45 -4.46 -4.27
N PHE A 33 -17.72 -4.59 -3.95
CA PHE A 33 -18.68 -3.48 -3.95
C PHE A 33 -18.78 -2.74 -2.61
N ALA A 34 -18.01 -3.12 -1.59
CA ALA A 34 -18.08 -2.45 -0.29
C ALA A 34 -17.99 -0.92 -0.43
N PRO A 35 -18.77 -0.15 0.36
CA PRO A 35 -18.71 1.31 0.33
C PRO A 35 -17.33 1.82 0.77
N ASP A 36 -17.13 3.14 0.68
CA ASP A 36 -15.91 3.79 1.14
C ASP A 36 -15.74 3.64 2.65
N GLY A 37 -14.49 3.58 3.08
CA GLY A 37 -14.10 3.42 4.47
C GLY A 37 -13.26 2.18 4.75
N PRO A 38 -12.89 1.94 6.01
CA PRO A 38 -12.09 0.79 6.41
C PRO A 38 -12.83 -0.52 6.14
N LEU A 39 -12.18 -1.43 5.41
CA LEU A 39 -12.70 -2.76 5.09
C LEU A 39 -11.69 -3.83 5.51
N LEU A 40 -12.07 -4.70 6.44
CA LEU A 40 -11.30 -5.87 6.82
C LEU A 40 -11.89 -7.13 6.18
N ILE A 41 -11.06 -7.84 5.41
CA ILE A 41 -11.43 -9.10 4.76
C ILE A 41 -10.67 -10.25 5.42
N LEU A 42 -11.38 -11.08 6.18
CA LEU A 42 -10.84 -12.31 6.78
C LEU A 42 -11.02 -13.48 5.82
N ALA A 43 -9.90 -14.05 5.38
CA ALA A 43 -9.93 -15.08 4.34
C ALA A 43 -8.76 -16.07 4.49
N GLY A 44 -9.04 -17.37 4.43
CA GLY A 44 -8.05 -18.43 4.50
C GLY A 44 -7.12 -18.50 3.28
N ALA A 45 -6.13 -19.39 3.31
CA ALA A 45 -5.31 -19.69 2.15
C ALA A 45 -6.17 -20.25 1.00
N GLY A 46 -5.91 -19.83 -0.24
CA GLY A 46 -6.66 -20.29 -1.42
C GLY A 46 -8.07 -19.70 -1.59
N SER A 47 -8.56 -18.86 -0.69
CA SER A 47 -9.90 -18.25 -0.76
C SER A 47 -10.09 -17.18 -1.84
N GLY A 48 -9.05 -16.87 -2.61
CA GLY A 48 -9.10 -15.85 -3.66
C GLY A 48 -8.89 -14.41 -3.18
N LYS A 49 -8.19 -14.17 -2.06
CA LYS A 49 -7.87 -12.82 -1.56
C LYS A 49 -7.33 -11.89 -2.64
N THR A 50 -6.32 -12.33 -3.39
CA THR A 50 -5.73 -11.54 -4.47
C THR A 50 -6.75 -11.26 -5.57
N THR A 51 -7.63 -12.21 -5.87
CA THR A 51 -8.73 -12.02 -6.83
C THR A 51 -9.66 -10.90 -6.37
N VAL A 52 -10.03 -10.88 -5.09
CA VAL A 52 -10.87 -9.80 -4.52
C VAL A 52 -10.16 -8.44 -4.63
N VAL A 53 -8.88 -8.35 -4.25
CA VAL A 53 -8.12 -7.09 -4.33
C VAL A 53 -8.04 -6.59 -5.77
N VAL A 54 -7.69 -7.44 -6.74
CA VAL A 54 -7.62 -7.07 -8.16
C VAL A 54 -8.98 -6.60 -8.68
N ASN A 55 -10.06 -7.30 -8.33
CA ASN A 55 -11.41 -6.93 -8.76
C ASN A 55 -11.88 -5.64 -8.06
N ARG A 56 -11.56 -5.43 -6.79
CA ARG A 56 -11.85 -4.20 -6.06
C ARG A 56 -11.16 -3.00 -6.71
N ILE A 57 -9.85 -3.10 -6.98
CA ILE A 57 -9.10 -2.05 -7.67
C ILE A 57 -9.69 -1.77 -9.05
N GLY A 58 -9.98 -2.82 -9.82
CA GLY A 58 -10.63 -2.68 -11.12
C GLY A 58 -11.98 -2.00 -11.05
N TYR A 59 -12.80 -2.37 -10.07
CA TYR A 59 -14.09 -1.73 -9.81
C TYR A 59 -13.94 -0.24 -9.47
N LEU A 60 -13.04 0.13 -8.58
CA LEU A 60 -12.81 1.52 -8.19
C LEU A 60 -12.33 2.38 -9.36
N ILE A 61 -11.44 1.86 -10.21
CA ILE A 61 -10.94 2.58 -11.39
C ILE A 61 -12.04 2.74 -12.45
N GLN A 62 -12.85 1.72 -12.67
CA GLN A 62 -13.83 1.69 -13.75
C GLN A 62 -15.17 2.31 -13.36
N TYR A 63 -15.60 2.13 -12.11
CA TYR A 63 -16.96 2.45 -11.66
C TYR A 63 -17.02 3.35 -10.43
N GLY A 64 -15.90 3.49 -9.69
CA GLY A 64 -15.87 4.28 -8.46
C GLY A 64 -16.78 3.73 -7.37
N SER A 65 -17.74 4.52 -6.91
CA SER A 65 -18.74 4.14 -5.89
C SER A 65 -20.11 3.78 -6.46
N ALA A 66 -20.20 3.43 -7.75
CA ALA A 66 -21.44 3.29 -8.52
C ALA A 66 -22.48 2.35 -7.88
N TYR A 67 -22.07 1.23 -7.25
CA TYR A 67 -23.00 0.22 -6.71
C TYR A 67 -23.88 0.75 -5.57
N HIS A 68 -23.34 1.63 -4.73
CA HIS A 68 -24.04 2.21 -3.58
C HIS A 68 -24.55 3.63 -3.82
N CYS A 69 -24.22 4.22 -4.96
CA CYS A 69 -24.72 5.53 -5.35
C CYS A 69 -26.10 5.39 -5.98
N ASP A 70 -27.06 6.16 -5.50
CA ASP A 70 -28.40 6.22 -6.05
C ASP A 70 -28.59 7.41 -7.02
N ASP A 71 -27.52 8.15 -7.33
CA ASP A 71 -27.55 9.23 -8.32
C ASP A 71 -27.77 8.66 -9.73
N ALA A 72 -28.52 9.40 -10.52
CA ALA A 72 -28.78 9.12 -11.92
C ALA A 72 -28.37 10.31 -12.79
N PRO A 73 -28.03 10.11 -14.07
CA PRO A 73 -27.75 11.21 -14.99
C PRO A 73 -28.91 12.19 -15.12
N GLU A 74 -28.62 13.50 -15.20
CA GLU A 74 -29.65 14.54 -15.33
C GLU A 74 -30.50 14.37 -16.60
N ASN A 75 -29.94 13.85 -17.70
CA ASN A 75 -30.57 13.67 -18.99
C ASN A 75 -31.05 12.23 -19.22
N LEU A 76 -31.57 11.56 -18.19
CA LEU A 76 -32.08 10.21 -18.30
C LEU A 76 -33.36 10.13 -19.09
N THR A 77 -33.40 9.30 -20.15
CA THR A 77 -34.56 9.10 -21.03
C THR A 77 -35.03 7.64 -20.98
N GLU A 78 -36.26 7.41 -21.48
CA GLU A 78 -36.78 6.06 -21.64
C GLU A 78 -35.93 5.21 -22.62
N ASP A 79 -35.39 5.84 -23.67
CA ASP A 79 -34.48 5.16 -24.61
C ASP A 79 -33.20 4.69 -23.92
N THR A 80 -32.66 5.50 -22.99
CA THR A 80 -31.50 5.11 -22.18
C THR A 80 -31.82 3.88 -21.30
N ILE A 81 -32.99 3.86 -20.68
CA ILE A 81 -33.43 2.71 -19.87
C ILE A 81 -33.61 1.46 -20.75
N HIS A 82 -34.24 1.63 -21.93
CA HIS A 82 -34.41 0.53 -22.88
C HIS A 82 -33.08 -0.04 -23.35
N TRP A 83 -32.13 0.83 -23.71
CA TRP A 83 -30.77 0.44 -24.10
C TRP A 83 -30.03 -0.33 -22.98
N LEU A 84 -30.04 0.16 -21.74
CA LEU A 84 -29.42 -0.53 -20.60
C LEU A 84 -30.08 -1.89 -20.34
N ARG A 85 -31.39 -2.04 -20.53
CA ARG A 85 -32.10 -3.30 -20.40
C ARG A 85 -31.69 -4.29 -21.49
N SER A 86 -31.62 -3.83 -22.73
CA SER A 86 -31.13 -4.63 -23.87
C SER A 86 -29.69 -5.09 -23.63
N TYR A 87 -28.81 -4.18 -23.17
CA TYR A 87 -27.42 -4.52 -22.83
C TYR A 87 -27.34 -5.54 -21.69
N LEU A 88 -28.18 -5.42 -20.67
CA LEU A 88 -28.21 -6.39 -19.57
C LEU A 88 -28.58 -7.80 -20.07
N GLU A 89 -29.53 -7.92 -21.02
CA GLU A 89 -29.94 -9.19 -21.59
C GLU A 89 -28.89 -9.74 -22.57
N HIS A 90 -28.40 -8.89 -23.47
CA HIS A 90 -27.48 -9.21 -24.55
C HIS A 90 -26.27 -8.26 -24.54
N PRO A 91 -25.25 -8.51 -23.70
CA PRO A 91 -24.07 -7.64 -23.62
C PRO A 91 -23.30 -7.58 -24.93
N ASP A 92 -23.20 -6.41 -25.54
CA ASP A 92 -22.33 -6.16 -26.69
C ASP A 92 -21.00 -5.56 -26.21
N PRO A 93 -19.85 -6.21 -26.55
CA PRO A 93 -18.53 -5.66 -26.22
C PRO A 93 -18.30 -4.24 -26.77
N ALA A 94 -18.88 -3.88 -27.91
CA ALA A 94 -18.76 -2.56 -28.51
C ALA A 94 -19.43 -1.45 -27.66
N GLU A 95 -20.49 -1.80 -26.94
CA GLU A 95 -21.23 -0.87 -26.07
C GLU A 95 -20.66 -0.77 -24.65
N LYS A 96 -19.81 -1.72 -24.27
CA LYS A 96 -19.31 -1.86 -22.88
C LYS A 96 -18.73 -0.57 -22.32
N GLU A 97 -17.94 0.15 -23.12
CA GLU A 97 -17.31 1.39 -22.68
C GLU A 97 -18.34 2.53 -22.47
N ALA A 98 -19.34 2.62 -23.33
CA ALA A 98 -20.41 3.60 -23.22
C ALA A 98 -21.28 3.33 -21.99
N VAL A 99 -21.67 2.08 -21.76
CA VAL A 99 -22.40 1.64 -20.58
C VAL A 99 -21.61 1.93 -19.32
N ARG A 100 -20.32 1.59 -19.28
CA ARG A 100 -19.43 1.86 -18.15
C ARG A 100 -19.40 3.32 -17.79
N LYS A 101 -19.19 4.21 -18.76
CA LYS A 101 -19.17 5.66 -18.55
C LYS A 101 -20.50 6.19 -18.01
N LEU A 102 -21.61 5.63 -18.46
CA LEU A 102 -22.93 6.06 -18.02
C LEU A 102 -23.24 5.66 -16.58
N ILE A 103 -22.84 4.44 -16.17
CA ILE A 103 -23.15 3.90 -14.83
C ILE A 103 -22.08 4.19 -13.78
N ALA A 104 -20.90 4.67 -14.17
CA ALA A 104 -19.82 5.00 -13.25
C ALA A 104 -20.20 6.21 -12.39
N HIS A 105 -19.76 6.18 -11.12
CA HIS A 105 -19.88 7.31 -10.21
C HIS A 105 -18.54 7.53 -9.50
N MET A 106 -17.94 8.71 -9.73
CA MET A 106 -16.64 9.09 -9.15
C MET A 106 -15.54 8.03 -9.33
N PRO A 107 -15.22 7.60 -10.57
CA PRO A 107 -14.11 6.67 -10.83
C PRO A 107 -12.81 7.18 -10.22
N VAL A 108 -12.04 6.27 -9.60
CA VAL A 108 -10.79 6.62 -8.94
C VAL A 108 -9.65 6.57 -9.95
N PRO A 109 -8.89 7.66 -10.15
CA PRO A 109 -7.70 7.62 -10.99
C PRO A 109 -6.70 6.59 -10.46
N SER A 110 -6.12 5.76 -11.34
CA SER A 110 -5.23 4.65 -10.97
C SER A 110 -4.02 5.09 -10.14
N TYR A 111 -3.45 6.27 -10.41
CA TYR A 111 -2.34 6.84 -9.65
C TYR A 111 -2.68 7.20 -8.19
N ARG A 112 -3.97 7.26 -7.83
CA ARG A 112 -4.43 7.47 -6.44
C ARG A 112 -4.61 6.18 -5.66
N ILE A 113 -4.35 5.04 -6.27
CA ILE A 113 -4.50 3.73 -5.62
C ILE A 113 -3.13 3.20 -5.24
N MET A 114 -2.94 2.95 -3.93
CA MET A 114 -1.77 2.27 -3.38
C MET A 114 -2.16 0.86 -2.94
N ALA A 115 -1.45 -0.14 -3.45
CA ALA A 115 -1.64 -1.54 -3.11
C ALA A 115 -0.34 -2.14 -2.58
N ILE A 116 -0.31 -2.45 -1.28
CA ILE A 116 0.92 -2.87 -0.59
C ILE A 116 0.89 -4.36 -0.31
N THR A 117 2.04 -5.01 -0.52
CA THR A 117 2.27 -6.42 -0.21
C THR A 117 3.54 -6.60 0.63
N PHE A 118 3.75 -7.82 1.17
CA PHE A 118 4.94 -8.11 1.96
C PHE A 118 6.16 -8.52 1.13
N THR A 119 5.97 -9.06 -0.08
CA THR A 119 7.07 -9.59 -0.89
C THR A 119 7.07 -9.02 -2.30
N ASN A 120 8.26 -8.88 -2.89
CA ASN A 120 8.41 -8.42 -4.28
C ASN A 120 7.70 -9.35 -5.26
N LYS A 121 7.71 -10.67 -5.01
CA LYS A 121 6.98 -11.65 -5.82
C LYS A 121 5.48 -11.39 -5.82
N ALA A 122 4.88 -11.14 -4.63
CA ALA A 122 3.45 -10.83 -4.53
C ALA A 122 3.12 -9.47 -5.16
N ALA A 123 4.00 -8.48 -5.05
CA ALA A 123 3.83 -7.19 -5.71
C ALA A 123 3.85 -7.33 -7.24
N GLN A 124 4.77 -8.13 -7.77
CA GLN A 124 4.84 -8.39 -9.21
C GLN A 124 3.60 -9.15 -9.70
N GLU A 125 3.20 -10.22 -9.00
CA GLU A 125 1.99 -10.97 -9.33
C GLU A 125 0.73 -10.07 -9.33
N LEU A 126 0.64 -9.15 -8.36
CA LEU A 126 -0.46 -8.19 -8.31
C LEU A 126 -0.46 -7.25 -9.52
N LYS A 127 0.71 -6.73 -9.92
CA LYS A 127 0.86 -5.89 -11.12
C LYS A 127 0.44 -6.63 -12.39
N ASP A 128 0.91 -7.86 -12.56
CA ASP A 128 0.60 -8.68 -13.73
C ASP A 128 -0.90 -8.95 -13.85
N ARG A 129 -1.57 -9.26 -12.73
CA ARG A 129 -3.02 -9.47 -12.67
C ARG A 129 -3.81 -8.19 -12.92
N LEU A 130 -3.36 -7.06 -12.39
CA LEU A 130 -3.97 -5.75 -12.66
C LEU A 130 -3.84 -5.39 -14.13
N TYR A 131 -2.65 -5.57 -14.72
CA TYR A 131 -2.41 -5.33 -16.15
C TYR A 131 -3.28 -6.20 -17.03
N SER A 132 -3.39 -7.51 -16.73
CA SER A 132 -4.27 -8.43 -17.45
C SER A 132 -5.74 -8.02 -17.42
N LYS A 133 -6.19 -7.35 -16.34
CA LYS A 133 -7.59 -6.92 -16.17
C LYS A 133 -7.87 -5.54 -16.75
N LEU A 134 -6.96 -4.59 -16.61
CA LEU A 134 -7.17 -3.16 -16.84
C LEU A 134 -6.34 -2.59 -18.00
N GLY A 135 -5.40 -3.39 -18.56
CA GLY A 135 -4.46 -2.92 -19.56
C GLY A 135 -3.57 -1.79 -19.04
N GLU A 136 -3.32 -0.79 -19.87
CA GLU A 136 -2.45 0.35 -19.55
C GLU A 136 -2.91 1.14 -18.34
N SER A 137 -4.20 1.20 -18.04
CA SER A 137 -4.73 1.87 -16.85
C SER A 137 -4.20 1.29 -15.54
N ALA A 138 -3.64 0.08 -15.54
CA ALA A 138 -3.02 -0.54 -14.37
C ALA A 138 -1.62 -0.02 -14.07
N LEU A 139 -0.92 0.56 -15.05
CA LEU A 139 0.50 0.93 -14.94
C LEU A 139 0.74 2.00 -13.88
N ASP A 140 -0.23 2.89 -13.68
CA ASP A 140 -0.15 3.97 -12.69
C ASP A 140 -0.55 3.53 -11.27
N VAL A 141 -1.12 2.31 -11.10
CA VAL A 141 -1.43 1.80 -9.77
C VAL A 141 -0.13 1.57 -9.00
N TRP A 142 -0.05 2.16 -7.82
CA TRP A 142 1.14 2.03 -6.99
C TRP A 142 1.16 0.70 -6.23
N ALA A 143 1.42 -0.39 -6.96
CA ALA A 143 1.55 -1.74 -6.39
C ALA A 143 3.01 -2.03 -6.03
N SER A 144 3.31 -2.23 -4.74
CA SER A 144 4.69 -2.41 -4.25
C SER A 144 4.75 -3.10 -2.89
N THR A 145 5.96 -3.35 -2.37
CA THR A 145 6.16 -3.72 -0.98
C THR A 145 6.17 -2.49 -0.08
N PHE A 146 5.98 -2.67 1.25
CA PHE A 146 6.09 -1.58 2.22
C PHE A 146 7.39 -0.79 2.06
N HIS A 147 8.54 -1.47 2.04
CA HIS A 147 9.84 -0.80 1.88
C HIS A 147 9.93 0.00 0.56
N SER A 148 9.48 -0.59 -0.54
CA SER A 148 9.51 0.10 -1.84
C SER A 148 8.59 1.33 -1.85
N ALA A 149 7.43 1.25 -1.20
CA ALA A 149 6.54 2.39 -1.03
C ALA A 149 7.21 3.50 -0.20
N CYS A 150 7.78 3.14 0.95
CA CYS A 150 8.52 4.08 1.80
C CYS A 150 9.70 4.73 1.07
N VAL A 151 10.51 3.95 0.35
CA VAL A 151 11.63 4.51 -0.43
C VAL A 151 11.13 5.54 -1.44
N ARG A 152 10.01 5.29 -2.13
CA ARG A 152 9.45 6.24 -3.08
C ARG A 152 9.00 7.54 -2.40
N ILE A 153 8.38 7.47 -1.23
CA ILE A 153 8.02 8.64 -0.41
C ILE A 153 9.30 9.37 0.02
N LEU A 154 10.27 8.66 0.58
CA LEU A 154 11.53 9.24 1.06
C LEU A 154 12.33 9.92 -0.07
N ARG A 155 12.31 9.41 -1.31
CA ARG A 155 12.95 10.09 -2.44
C ARG A 155 12.36 11.48 -2.73
N GLN A 156 11.18 11.76 -2.26
CA GLN A 156 10.52 13.06 -2.41
C GLN A 156 10.67 13.93 -1.17
N GLU A 157 10.46 13.36 0.02
CA GLU A 157 10.24 14.12 1.25
C GLU A 157 11.35 13.99 2.32
N ILE A 158 12.40 13.21 2.08
CA ILE A 158 13.40 12.88 3.11
C ILE A 158 14.20 14.10 3.61
N GLU A 159 14.18 15.21 2.88
CA GLU A 159 14.80 16.46 3.30
C GLU A 159 14.19 16.98 4.60
N LEU A 160 12.92 16.69 4.89
CA LEU A 160 12.25 16.98 6.16
C LEU A 160 12.96 16.28 7.35
N ALA A 161 13.49 15.08 7.13
CA ALA A 161 14.30 14.36 8.12
C ALA A 161 15.80 14.73 8.08
N GLY A 162 16.18 15.73 7.26
CA GLY A 162 17.54 16.24 7.16
C GLY A 162 18.52 15.29 6.48
N TYR A 163 18.07 14.51 5.49
CA TYR A 163 18.90 13.74 4.57
C TYR A 163 18.79 14.32 3.15
N SER A 164 19.72 13.95 2.28
CA SER A 164 19.62 14.29 0.85
C SER A 164 18.85 13.20 0.12
N ARG A 165 18.12 13.57 -0.95
CA ARG A 165 17.28 12.64 -1.75
C ARG A 165 18.03 11.48 -2.39
N ASN A 166 19.35 11.64 -2.62
CA ASN A 166 20.23 10.62 -3.18
C ASN A 166 20.81 9.68 -2.13
N PHE A 167 20.13 9.48 -0.99
CA PHE A 167 20.58 8.61 0.09
C PHE A 167 20.89 7.19 -0.39
N ALA A 168 21.87 6.56 0.24
CA ALA A 168 22.18 5.14 0.05
C ALA A 168 21.31 4.26 0.94
N ILE A 169 21.08 3.02 0.53
CA ILE A 169 20.40 2.01 1.36
C ILE A 169 21.43 0.96 1.73
N TYR A 170 21.71 0.82 3.01
CA TYR A 170 22.62 -0.19 3.53
C TYR A 170 21.89 -1.51 3.75
N ASP A 171 22.42 -2.57 3.18
CA ASP A 171 21.95 -3.92 3.44
C ASP A 171 22.43 -4.44 4.82
N THR A 172 22.05 -5.68 5.15
CA THR A 172 22.46 -6.31 6.42
C THR A 172 23.99 -6.47 6.53
N THR A 173 24.70 -6.60 5.42
CA THR A 173 26.16 -6.74 5.39
C THR A 173 26.83 -5.41 5.68
N ASP A 174 26.39 -4.35 5.02
CA ASP A 174 26.85 -2.98 5.23
C ASP A 174 26.58 -2.52 6.66
N SER A 175 25.35 -2.72 7.13
CA SER A 175 24.94 -2.37 8.49
C SER A 175 25.78 -3.10 9.55
N ARG A 176 26.07 -4.38 9.33
CA ARG A 176 26.92 -5.15 10.24
C ARG A 176 28.37 -4.67 10.24
N ARG A 177 28.91 -4.31 9.06
CA ARG A 177 30.24 -3.74 8.93
C ARG A 177 30.32 -2.41 9.70
N LEU A 178 29.34 -1.53 9.53
CA LEU A 178 29.29 -0.26 10.22
C LEU A 178 29.21 -0.43 11.75
N VAL A 179 28.36 -1.32 12.24
CA VAL A 179 28.29 -1.64 13.69
C VAL A 179 29.65 -2.14 14.20
N LYS A 180 30.36 -2.98 13.43
CA LYS A 180 31.71 -3.47 13.78
C LYS A 180 32.71 -2.31 13.89
N GLU A 181 32.66 -1.36 12.98
CA GLU A 181 33.50 -0.15 12.98
C GLU A 181 33.17 0.73 14.20
N CYS A 182 31.90 0.93 14.52
CA CYS A 182 31.47 1.68 15.72
C CYS A 182 31.94 1.02 17.03
N ILE A 183 31.88 -0.31 17.13
CA ILE A 183 32.39 -1.04 18.32
C ILE A 183 33.91 -0.81 18.48
N ALA A 184 34.66 -0.90 17.39
CA ALA A 184 36.11 -0.67 17.42
C ALA A 184 36.45 0.79 17.74
N GLY A 185 35.71 1.73 17.16
CA GLY A 185 35.88 3.19 17.40
C GLY A 185 35.61 3.61 18.85
N LEU A 186 34.78 2.84 19.58
CA LEU A 186 34.51 3.03 21.01
C LEU A 186 35.49 2.22 21.92
N GLY A 187 36.49 1.54 21.35
CA GLY A 187 37.44 0.74 22.12
C GLY A 187 36.84 -0.51 22.77
N LEU A 188 35.69 -0.99 22.26
CA LEU A 188 34.99 -2.14 22.81
C LEU A 188 35.48 -3.46 22.17
N ASP A 189 35.57 -4.52 22.96
CA ASP A 189 36.00 -5.86 22.46
C ASP A 189 34.84 -6.53 21.66
N GLN A 190 35.08 -6.81 20.40
CA GLN A 190 34.11 -7.47 19.51
C GLN A 190 33.76 -8.92 19.92
N LYS A 191 34.57 -9.56 20.74
CA LYS A 191 34.23 -10.88 21.32
C LYS A 191 33.13 -10.76 22.37
N VAL A 192 33.13 -9.67 23.14
CA VAL A 192 32.11 -9.36 24.14
C VAL A 192 30.88 -8.69 23.50
N TYR A 193 31.13 -7.77 22.59
CA TYR A 193 30.11 -6.99 21.89
C TYR A 193 29.93 -7.49 20.45
N ASN A 194 29.24 -8.63 20.30
CA ASN A 194 29.05 -9.26 18.99
C ASN A 194 28.25 -8.35 18.02
N PRO A 195 28.82 -7.94 16.87
CA PRO A 195 28.15 -7.01 15.94
C PRO A 195 26.79 -7.50 15.45
N LYS A 196 26.61 -8.81 15.21
CA LYS A 196 25.34 -9.39 14.79
C LYS A 196 24.28 -9.31 15.89
N GLY A 197 24.66 -9.51 17.14
CA GLY A 197 23.77 -9.40 18.30
C GLY A 197 23.34 -7.95 18.54
N ILE A 198 24.28 -7.01 18.45
CA ILE A 198 24.01 -5.58 18.61
C ILE A 198 23.11 -5.07 17.47
N LEU A 199 23.40 -5.41 16.22
CA LEU A 199 22.56 -5.01 15.10
C LEU A 199 21.09 -5.49 15.25
N ARG A 200 20.89 -6.72 15.74
CA ARG A 200 19.54 -7.23 16.04
C ARG A 200 18.83 -6.42 17.14
N LEU A 201 19.57 -6.01 18.17
CA LEU A 201 19.01 -5.20 19.24
C LEU A 201 18.66 -3.79 18.72
N ILE A 202 19.55 -3.17 17.93
CA ILE A 202 19.29 -1.88 17.27
C ILE A 202 18.02 -1.97 16.43
N SER A 203 17.90 -2.99 15.59
CA SER A 203 16.72 -3.24 14.76
C SER A 203 15.44 -3.37 15.62
N SER A 204 15.50 -4.14 16.71
CA SER A 204 14.37 -4.29 17.63
C SER A 204 13.94 -2.96 18.26
N VAL A 205 14.90 -2.13 18.67
CA VAL A 205 14.63 -0.80 19.27
C VAL A 205 14.08 0.16 18.22
N LYS A 206 14.66 0.23 17.01
CA LYS A 206 14.14 1.05 15.92
C LYS A 206 12.69 0.66 15.56
N ASN A 207 12.41 -0.64 15.50
CA ASN A 207 11.06 -1.15 15.19
C ASN A 207 10.00 -0.85 16.27
N SER A 208 10.43 -0.57 17.52
CA SER A 208 9.51 -0.07 18.55
C SER A 208 9.34 1.47 18.54
N GLY A 209 9.96 2.15 17.58
CA GLY A 209 9.96 3.61 17.50
C GLY A 209 10.90 4.30 18.49
N ALA A 210 11.72 3.52 19.23
CA ALA A 210 12.66 4.02 20.22
C ALA A 210 14.06 4.29 19.65
N GLY A 211 14.86 5.06 20.39
CA GLY A 211 16.22 5.43 20.02
C GLY A 211 17.28 5.00 21.05
N PRO A 212 18.55 5.40 20.82
CA PRO A 212 19.63 5.08 21.74
C PRO A 212 19.45 5.69 23.14
N GLU A 213 18.79 6.84 23.25
CA GLU A 213 18.52 7.49 24.52
C GLU A 213 17.49 6.73 25.36
N ASP A 214 16.46 6.19 24.71
CA ASP A 214 15.43 5.37 25.34
C ASP A 214 16.05 4.08 25.88
N LEU A 215 16.88 3.42 25.08
CA LEU A 215 17.62 2.24 25.50
C LEU A 215 18.54 2.54 26.70
N GLN A 216 19.23 3.67 26.69
CA GLN A 216 20.07 4.10 27.81
C GLN A 216 19.26 4.37 29.07
N ASN A 217 18.09 4.97 28.93
CA ASN A 217 17.20 5.30 30.05
C ASN A 217 16.59 4.05 30.68
N GLU A 218 16.16 3.09 29.85
CA GLU A 218 15.56 1.83 30.29
C GLU A 218 16.56 0.98 31.09
N TYR A 219 17.84 1.01 30.71
CA TYR A 219 18.88 0.16 31.30
C TYR A 219 19.97 0.98 32.03
N ARG A 220 19.57 2.00 32.81
CA ARG A 220 20.48 2.95 33.45
C ARG A 220 21.58 2.34 34.34
N ASP A 221 21.28 1.20 34.96
CA ASP A 221 22.21 0.54 35.89
C ASP A 221 22.99 -0.62 35.25
N ASN A 222 22.84 -0.82 33.94
CA ASN A 222 23.53 -1.90 33.21
C ASN A 222 24.68 -1.34 32.35
N PRO A 223 25.95 -1.48 32.77
CA PRO A 223 27.09 -0.95 32.02
C PRO A 223 27.20 -1.50 30.60
N ARG A 224 26.81 -2.77 30.40
CA ARG A 224 26.83 -3.39 29.07
C ARG A 224 25.81 -2.72 28.13
N MET A 225 24.62 -2.45 28.63
CA MET A 225 23.58 -1.79 27.84
C MET A 225 23.90 -0.32 27.54
N LYS A 226 24.58 0.38 28.46
CA LYS A 226 25.13 1.72 28.19
C LYS A 226 26.10 1.72 27.01
N ASN A 227 27.01 0.76 26.96
CA ASN A 227 27.95 0.62 25.85
C ASN A 227 27.22 0.29 24.54
N ILE A 228 26.19 -0.56 24.58
CA ILE A 228 25.38 -0.86 23.40
C ILE A 228 24.61 0.37 22.93
N ALA A 229 24.03 1.16 23.83
CA ALA A 229 23.38 2.43 23.49
C ALA A 229 24.36 3.43 22.86
N ALA A 230 25.62 3.49 23.36
CA ALA A 230 26.67 4.29 22.75
C ALA A 230 27.05 3.82 21.33
N VAL A 231 27.11 2.49 21.11
CA VAL A 231 27.30 1.90 19.75
C VAL A 231 26.12 2.28 18.85
N PHE A 232 24.89 2.20 19.32
CA PHE A 232 23.70 2.57 18.58
C PHE A 232 23.70 4.06 18.20
N ALA A 233 24.03 4.95 19.13
CA ALA A 233 24.18 6.37 18.85
C ALA A 233 25.27 6.67 17.81
N ALA A 234 26.43 5.96 17.92
CA ALA A 234 27.50 6.06 16.92
C ALA A 234 27.05 5.55 15.56
N TYR A 235 26.36 4.42 15.50
CA TYR A 235 25.80 3.83 14.27
C TYR A 235 24.86 4.79 13.55
N ASN A 236 23.90 5.38 14.24
CA ASN A 236 22.96 6.37 13.66
C ASN A 236 23.69 7.61 13.15
N ARG A 237 24.69 8.09 13.88
CA ARG A 237 25.50 9.24 13.46
C ARG A 237 26.29 8.95 12.18
N GLU A 238 26.90 7.79 12.08
CA GLU A 238 27.65 7.40 10.88
C GLU A 238 26.73 7.16 9.67
N LEU A 239 25.55 6.55 9.84
CA LEU A 239 24.54 6.46 8.80
C LEU A 239 24.15 7.86 8.31
N LYS A 240 23.87 8.78 9.22
CA LYS A 240 23.52 10.17 8.89
C LYS A 240 24.65 10.86 8.12
N ARG A 241 25.90 10.71 8.58
CA ARG A 241 27.09 11.26 7.93
C ARG A 241 27.30 10.72 6.52
N ALA A 242 27.02 9.44 6.31
CA ALA A 242 27.11 8.79 5.00
C ALA A 242 25.91 9.07 4.09
N ASN A 243 24.91 9.84 4.56
CA ASN A 243 23.61 9.99 3.89
C ASN A 243 23.03 8.62 3.51
N ALA A 244 23.00 7.70 4.47
CA ALA A 244 22.55 6.33 4.28
C ALA A 244 21.45 5.97 5.27
N LEU A 245 20.57 5.05 4.88
CA LEU A 245 19.51 4.47 5.68
C LEU A 245 19.68 2.95 5.73
N ASP A 246 19.42 2.32 6.84
CA ASP A 246 19.20 0.88 6.89
C ASP A 246 17.73 0.51 6.60
N PHE A 247 17.40 -0.78 6.59
CA PHE A 247 16.02 -1.21 6.31
C PHE A 247 15.01 -0.74 7.35
N ASP A 248 15.40 -0.64 8.64
CA ASP A 248 14.51 -0.18 9.69
C ASP A 248 14.25 1.33 9.57
N ASP A 249 15.26 2.12 9.18
CA ASP A 249 15.15 3.55 8.94
C ASP A 249 14.17 3.88 7.81
N ILE A 250 14.11 3.07 6.76
CA ILE A 250 13.22 3.29 5.61
C ILE A 250 11.76 3.39 6.09
N ILE A 251 11.33 2.50 6.96
CA ILE A 251 9.96 2.54 7.49
C ILE A 251 9.85 3.60 8.60
N GLY A 252 10.75 3.60 9.56
CA GLY A 252 10.68 4.46 10.74
C GLY A 252 10.70 5.96 10.39
N ILE A 253 11.56 6.37 9.44
CA ILE A 253 11.63 7.78 9.00
C ILE A 253 10.39 8.13 8.16
N THR A 254 9.89 7.21 7.32
CA THR A 254 8.64 7.46 6.58
C THR A 254 7.46 7.70 7.53
N VAL A 255 7.33 6.89 8.58
CA VAL A 255 6.28 7.09 9.60
C VAL A 255 6.39 8.46 10.22
N LYS A 256 7.58 8.87 10.67
CA LYS A 256 7.80 10.20 11.26
C LYS A 256 7.41 11.35 10.33
N ILE A 257 7.78 11.27 9.05
CA ILE A 257 7.43 12.31 8.06
C ILE A 257 5.91 12.37 7.82
N LEU A 258 5.20 11.25 7.92
CA LEU A 258 3.75 11.21 7.70
C LEU A 258 2.93 11.62 8.94
N GLU A 259 3.55 11.66 10.14
CA GLU A 259 2.93 12.09 11.39
C GLU A 259 3.08 13.59 11.65
N GLU A 260 4.02 14.28 10.98
CA GLU A 260 4.23 15.73 11.00
C GLU A 260 3.32 16.47 9.99
#